data_66f17e005ead98b009a8248a106e1a60
#
_entry.id   66f17e005ead98b009a8248a106e1a60
#
_cell.length_a   1.000
_cell.length_b   1.000
_cell.length_c   1.000
_cell.angle_alpha   90.00
_cell.angle_beta   90.00
_cell.angle_gamma   90.00
#
_symmetry.space_group_name_H-M   'P 1'
#
loop_
_entity.id
_entity.type
_entity.pdbx_description
1 polymer ?
#
loop_
_entity_poly.entity_id
_entity_poly.type
_entity_poly.pdbx_seq_one_letter_code
_entity_poly.pdbx_strand_id
1 'polypeptide(L)'
;VCTAGQPAPCDDNNPCTTETCDANGGCKSTANTAKCNDNNACTVGDTCAAGKCVGGQAQSCEDNNSCTTDSCDPTKGCVNANNTASCDDGNTCTTSDACSGGACKGGAPAVCDDKNPCTTGVCDAKNGCTFKVEAGKSCDDANPCTTSTVCLQAGGCGQGKATDCDDGEACTTDSCDKAKGCAHTAAAGTCNDGDACTGGEAC
;
A
#
# COMPACT_ATOMS: atom_id res chain seq x y z
N VAL A 1 7.36 -54.18 -47.94
CA VAL A 1 6.75 -54.63 -49.22
C VAL A 1 5.29 -54.95 -48.94
N CYS A 2 4.37 -54.25 -49.65
CA CYS A 2 2.94 -54.49 -49.51
C CYS A 2 2.56 -55.81 -50.16
N THR A 3 1.90 -56.71 -49.44
CA THR A 3 1.42 -57.98 -49.96
C THR A 3 -0.14 -57.93 -50.06
N ALA A 4 -0.69 -58.37 -51.17
CA ALA A 4 -2.15 -58.35 -51.37
C ALA A 4 -2.87 -59.11 -50.25
N GLY A 5 -3.79 -58.41 -49.54
CA GLY A 5 -4.61 -58.98 -48.49
C GLY A 5 -4.10 -58.84 -47.07
N GLN A 6 -2.95 -58.21 -46.81
CA GLN A 6 -2.48 -57.84 -45.48
C GLN A 6 -2.23 -56.31 -45.46
N PRO A 7 -2.60 -55.61 -44.33
CA PRO A 7 -2.14 -54.23 -44.15
C PRO A 7 -0.63 -54.21 -44.17
N ALA A 8 -0.04 -53.44 -45.06
CA ALA A 8 1.40 -53.35 -45.13
C ALA A 8 1.94 -52.59 -43.89
N PRO A 9 3.06 -52.98 -43.31
CA PRO A 9 3.78 -52.22 -42.30
C PRO A 9 4.49 -51.06 -43.00
N CYS A 10 3.74 -50.08 -43.48
CA CYS A 10 4.27 -48.85 -44.04
C CYS A 10 4.32 -47.74 -42.96
N ASP A 11 4.01 -48.07 -41.70
CA ASP A 11 4.01 -47.11 -40.63
C ASP A 11 5.46 -46.68 -40.32
N ASP A 12 5.74 -45.38 -40.52
CA ASP A 12 7.03 -44.76 -40.22
C ASP A 12 7.08 -44.20 -38.80
N ASN A 13 6.01 -44.44 -37.98
CA ASN A 13 5.81 -43.93 -36.63
C ASN A 13 5.82 -42.39 -36.55
N ASN A 14 5.54 -41.71 -37.66
CA ASN A 14 5.40 -40.27 -37.69
C ASN A 14 3.92 -39.88 -37.72
N PRO A 15 3.35 -39.30 -36.65
CA PRO A 15 1.95 -38.92 -36.63
C PRO A 15 1.58 -37.86 -37.67
N CYS A 16 2.59 -37.23 -38.29
CA CYS A 16 2.42 -36.15 -39.26
C CYS A 16 2.51 -36.63 -40.72
N THR A 17 2.54 -37.93 -40.93
CA THR A 17 2.43 -38.53 -42.22
C THR A 17 1.21 -39.49 -42.29
N THR A 18 0.75 -39.75 -43.48
CA THR A 18 -0.23 -40.76 -43.80
C THR A 18 0.40 -41.68 -44.81
N GLU A 19 0.47 -42.94 -44.45
CA GLU A 19 1.08 -43.97 -45.28
C GLU A 19 0.06 -44.65 -46.18
N THR A 20 0.43 -44.78 -47.40
CA THR A 20 -0.33 -45.52 -48.39
C THR A 20 0.57 -46.49 -49.13
N CYS A 21 -0.03 -47.60 -49.54
CA CYS A 21 0.65 -48.60 -50.37
C CYS A 21 0.37 -48.30 -51.85
N ASP A 22 1.41 -48.17 -52.66
CA ASP A 22 1.23 -48.01 -54.09
C ASP A 22 0.93 -49.37 -54.80
N ALA A 23 0.46 -49.31 -56.05
CA ALA A 23 0.15 -50.48 -56.83
C ALA A 23 1.34 -51.42 -57.12
N ASN A 24 2.53 -50.99 -56.92
CA ASN A 24 3.79 -51.72 -57.14
C ASN A 24 4.34 -52.31 -55.83
N GLY A 25 3.58 -52.21 -54.72
CA GLY A 25 4.00 -52.73 -53.41
C GLY A 25 4.99 -51.85 -52.64
N GLY A 26 5.15 -50.60 -53.04
CA GLY A 26 5.95 -49.56 -52.33
C GLY A 26 5.13 -48.81 -51.29
N CYS A 27 5.82 -48.35 -50.21
CA CYS A 27 5.25 -47.43 -49.23
C CYS A 27 5.42 -45.98 -49.70
N LYS A 28 4.34 -45.21 -49.57
CA LYS A 28 4.33 -43.79 -49.86
C LYS A 28 3.81 -43.07 -48.61
N SER A 29 4.66 -42.22 -48.01
CA SER A 29 4.25 -41.32 -46.94
C SER A 29 3.89 -39.94 -47.52
N THR A 30 2.81 -39.38 -47.02
CA THR A 30 2.33 -38.06 -47.45
C THR A 30 2.07 -37.25 -46.20
N ALA A 31 2.61 -36.01 -46.14
CA ALA A 31 2.36 -35.11 -45.02
C ALA A 31 0.86 -34.86 -44.81
N ASN A 32 0.42 -34.90 -43.57
CA ASN A 32 -0.94 -34.60 -43.16
C ASN A 32 -1.01 -33.33 -42.29
N THR A 33 -2.20 -32.94 -41.83
CA THR A 33 -2.45 -31.79 -40.97
C THR A 33 -3.17 -32.21 -39.66
N ALA A 34 -2.89 -33.42 -39.20
CA ALA A 34 -3.52 -33.95 -37.99
C ALA A 34 -3.02 -33.22 -36.73
N LYS A 35 -3.75 -33.39 -35.63
CA LYS A 35 -3.27 -32.98 -34.31
C LYS A 35 -2.08 -33.86 -33.91
N CYS A 36 -1.09 -33.24 -33.32
CA CYS A 36 0.10 -33.93 -32.82
C CYS A 36 0.51 -33.33 -31.47
N ASN A 37 1.64 -33.76 -30.96
CA ASN A 37 2.29 -33.19 -29.78
C ASN A 37 3.77 -32.98 -30.12
N ASP A 38 4.22 -31.73 -30.06
CA ASP A 38 5.61 -31.36 -30.35
C ASP A 38 6.55 -31.55 -29.15
N ASN A 39 6.02 -32.09 -28.03
CA ASN A 39 6.69 -32.27 -26.73
C ASN A 39 7.13 -30.97 -26.05
N ASN A 40 6.53 -29.85 -26.44
CA ASN A 40 6.70 -28.58 -25.75
C ASN A 40 5.44 -28.28 -24.94
N ALA A 41 5.55 -28.38 -23.61
CA ALA A 41 4.41 -28.11 -22.71
C ALA A 41 3.97 -26.62 -22.70
N CYS A 42 4.68 -25.75 -23.43
CA CYS A 42 4.34 -24.34 -23.58
C CYS A 42 3.53 -24.01 -24.83
N THR A 43 3.17 -25.02 -25.60
CA THR A 43 2.29 -24.86 -26.77
C THR A 43 1.04 -25.71 -26.62
N VAL A 44 -0.06 -25.27 -27.23
CA VAL A 44 -1.33 -25.98 -27.22
C VAL A 44 -1.93 -25.99 -28.63
N GLY A 45 -2.57 -27.10 -28.96
CA GLY A 45 -3.21 -27.24 -30.26
C GLY A 45 -2.21 -27.48 -31.39
N ASP A 46 -1.15 -28.24 -31.12
CA ASP A 46 -0.11 -28.54 -32.07
C ASP A 46 -0.67 -29.30 -33.26
N THR A 47 -0.19 -28.96 -34.43
CA THR A 47 -0.66 -29.53 -35.69
C THR A 47 0.52 -29.89 -36.62
N CYS A 48 0.26 -30.87 -37.41
CA CYS A 48 1.22 -31.31 -38.39
C CYS A 48 1.35 -30.32 -39.57
N ALA A 49 2.56 -29.99 -39.95
CA ALA A 49 2.89 -29.20 -41.13
C ALA A 49 4.14 -29.75 -41.78
N ALA A 50 4.06 -29.99 -43.10
CA ALA A 50 5.17 -30.52 -43.91
C ALA A 50 5.82 -31.79 -43.33
N GLY A 51 5.00 -32.68 -42.73
CA GLY A 51 5.49 -33.93 -42.18
C GLY A 51 6.13 -33.82 -40.78
N LYS A 52 6.00 -32.68 -40.10
CA LYS A 52 6.52 -32.46 -38.76
C LYS A 52 5.43 -31.89 -37.87
N CYS A 53 5.48 -32.21 -36.58
CA CYS A 53 4.64 -31.55 -35.61
C CYS A 53 5.17 -30.13 -35.33
N VAL A 54 4.28 -29.16 -35.42
CA VAL A 54 4.58 -27.74 -35.20
C VAL A 54 3.71 -27.26 -34.02
N GLY A 55 4.34 -26.61 -33.06
CA GLY A 55 3.67 -26.03 -31.89
C GLY A 55 2.58 -25.05 -32.30
N GLY A 56 1.48 -25.12 -31.61
CA GLY A 56 0.32 -24.27 -31.80
C GLY A 56 0.44 -22.93 -31.08
N GLN A 57 -0.60 -22.55 -30.35
CA GLN A 57 -0.59 -21.29 -29.58
C GLN A 57 0.24 -21.43 -28.29
N ALA A 58 0.82 -20.33 -27.84
CA ALA A 58 1.48 -20.30 -26.55
C ALA A 58 0.47 -20.58 -25.43
N GLN A 59 0.85 -21.46 -24.49
CA GLN A 59 0.12 -21.72 -23.27
C GLN A 59 0.14 -20.48 -22.40
N SER A 60 -1.03 -19.96 -21.96
CA SER A 60 -1.08 -18.94 -20.93
C SER A 60 -0.80 -19.56 -19.57
N CYS A 61 0.15 -19.01 -18.84
CA CYS A 61 0.48 -19.44 -17.49
C CYS A 61 0.07 -18.45 -16.42
N GLU A 62 -0.65 -17.40 -16.78
CA GLU A 62 -1.15 -16.38 -15.86
C GLU A 62 -2.07 -16.99 -14.80
N ASP A 63 -1.69 -16.90 -13.53
CA ASP A 63 -2.48 -17.39 -12.39
C ASP A 63 -3.24 -16.26 -11.68
N ASN A 64 -3.12 -15.01 -12.15
CA ASN A 64 -3.70 -13.80 -11.57
C ASN A 64 -3.20 -13.50 -10.15
N ASN A 65 -2.06 -14.01 -9.76
CA ASN A 65 -1.42 -13.72 -8.49
C ASN A 65 -0.25 -12.75 -8.70
N SER A 66 -0.38 -11.52 -8.24
CA SER A 66 0.70 -10.52 -8.34
C SER A 66 1.98 -10.91 -7.59
N CYS A 67 1.88 -11.91 -6.72
CA CYS A 67 3.00 -12.40 -5.93
C CYS A 67 3.70 -13.62 -6.53
N THR A 68 3.35 -13.96 -7.76
CA THR A 68 4.06 -14.94 -8.59
C THR A 68 4.61 -14.27 -9.84
N THR A 69 5.63 -14.86 -10.39
CA THR A 69 6.14 -14.56 -11.73
C THR A 69 5.87 -15.78 -12.57
N ASP A 70 5.00 -15.60 -13.55
CA ASP A 70 4.51 -16.69 -14.36
C ASP A 70 5.41 -16.87 -15.57
N SER A 71 5.75 -18.11 -15.82
CA SER A 71 6.60 -18.51 -16.93
C SER A 71 6.21 -19.90 -17.42
N CYS A 72 6.67 -20.26 -18.58
CA CYS A 72 6.47 -21.60 -19.08
C CYS A 72 7.81 -22.30 -19.31
N ASP A 73 7.95 -23.48 -18.75
CA ASP A 73 9.07 -24.40 -18.98
C ASP A 73 8.65 -25.42 -20.05
N PRO A 74 9.39 -25.57 -21.16
CA PRO A 74 9.01 -26.48 -22.22
C PRO A 74 8.78 -27.93 -21.82
N THR A 75 9.38 -28.35 -20.70
CA THR A 75 9.29 -29.74 -20.21
C THR A 75 8.29 -29.93 -19.08
N LYS A 76 8.05 -28.89 -18.27
CA LYS A 76 7.22 -28.94 -17.08
C LYS A 76 5.86 -28.26 -17.26
N GLY A 77 5.74 -27.39 -18.25
CA GLY A 77 4.57 -26.53 -18.43
C GLY A 77 4.67 -25.25 -17.59
N CYS A 78 3.52 -24.75 -17.14
CA CYS A 78 3.47 -23.51 -16.37
C CYS A 78 4.21 -23.62 -15.02
N VAL A 79 5.00 -22.59 -14.72
CA VAL A 79 5.74 -22.42 -13.50
C VAL A 79 5.46 -21.04 -12.96
N ASN A 80 4.84 -20.97 -11.79
CA ASN A 80 4.50 -19.73 -11.10
C ASN A 80 5.45 -19.60 -9.90
N ALA A 81 6.52 -18.87 -10.07
CA ALA A 81 7.56 -18.71 -9.06
C ALA A 81 7.24 -17.54 -8.14
N ASN A 82 7.30 -17.74 -6.83
CA ASN A 82 7.10 -16.66 -5.85
C ASN A 82 8.07 -15.51 -6.12
N ASN A 83 7.57 -14.28 -6.10
CA ASN A 83 8.35 -13.06 -6.21
C ASN A 83 8.33 -12.24 -4.91
N THR A 84 8.98 -11.09 -4.92
CA THR A 84 9.05 -10.14 -3.80
C THR A 84 8.60 -8.74 -4.22
N ALA A 85 7.73 -8.66 -5.21
CA ALA A 85 7.21 -7.39 -5.71
C ALA A 85 6.38 -6.67 -4.65
N SER A 86 6.20 -5.36 -4.82
CA SER A 86 5.22 -4.60 -4.06
C SER A 86 3.80 -5.05 -4.43
N CYS A 87 2.94 -5.11 -3.46
CA CYS A 87 1.54 -5.50 -3.61
C CYS A 87 0.65 -4.68 -2.68
N ASP A 88 -0.62 -4.98 -2.65
CA ASP A 88 -1.60 -4.41 -1.72
C ASP A 88 -2.33 -5.59 -1.06
N ASP A 89 -2.23 -5.72 0.26
CA ASP A 89 -2.88 -6.79 1.02
C ASP A 89 -4.35 -6.46 1.36
N GLY A 90 -4.83 -5.29 0.94
CA GLY A 90 -6.18 -4.78 1.21
C GLY A 90 -6.37 -4.23 2.62
N ASN A 91 -5.32 -4.06 3.40
CA ASN A 91 -5.34 -3.46 4.72
C ASN A 91 -4.78 -2.04 4.69
N THR A 92 -5.63 -1.03 4.77
CA THR A 92 -5.21 0.38 4.75
C THR A 92 -4.35 0.79 5.95
N CYS A 93 -4.19 -0.11 6.94
CA CYS A 93 -3.35 0.11 8.11
C CYS A 93 -1.93 -0.42 7.97
N THR A 94 -1.59 -0.91 6.79
CA THR A 94 -0.23 -1.30 6.43
C THR A 94 0.28 -0.45 5.27
N THR A 95 1.57 -0.32 5.16
CA THR A 95 2.24 0.43 4.09
C THR A 95 3.44 -0.37 3.59
N SER A 96 3.78 -0.18 2.32
CA SER A 96 4.90 -0.89 1.72
C SER A 96 4.74 -2.42 1.76
N ASP A 97 3.53 -2.88 1.45
CA ASP A 97 3.23 -4.29 1.40
C ASP A 97 4.04 -4.98 0.30
N ALA A 98 4.48 -6.17 0.60
CA ALA A 98 5.36 -6.92 -0.29
C ALA A 98 4.99 -8.41 -0.33
N CYS A 99 5.25 -8.99 -1.47
CA CYS A 99 5.04 -10.41 -1.69
C CYS A 99 6.03 -11.26 -0.88
N SER A 100 5.53 -12.26 -0.21
CA SER A 100 6.32 -13.25 0.52
C SER A 100 5.64 -14.61 0.51
N GLY A 101 6.35 -15.62 -0.01
CA GLY A 101 5.83 -16.99 -0.08
C GLY A 101 4.61 -17.13 -1.00
N GLY A 102 4.51 -16.30 -2.05
CA GLY A 102 3.39 -16.34 -3.01
C GLY A 102 2.12 -15.61 -2.54
N ALA A 103 2.19 -14.86 -1.44
CA ALA A 103 1.09 -14.07 -0.93
C ALA A 103 1.54 -12.65 -0.58
N CYS A 104 0.64 -11.67 -0.74
CA CYS A 104 0.89 -10.32 -0.26
C CYS A 104 0.89 -10.27 1.26
N LYS A 105 1.88 -9.63 1.84
CA LYS A 105 2.03 -9.43 3.28
C LYS A 105 2.10 -7.95 3.59
N GLY A 106 1.31 -7.53 4.57
CA GLY A 106 1.35 -6.17 5.07
C GLY A 106 2.74 -5.79 5.58
N GLY A 107 3.17 -4.59 5.24
CA GLY A 107 4.45 -4.03 5.64
C GLY A 107 4.39 -3.31 6.98
N ALA A 108 4.92 -2.09 7.05
CA ALA A 108 4.93 -1.30 8.28
C ALA A 108 3.52 -0.79 8.64
N PRO A 109 3.19 -0.67 9.94
CA PRO A 109 1.93 -0.06 10.36
C PRO A 109 1.82 1.39 9.86
N ALA A 110 0.64 1.76 9.37
CA ALA A 110 0.33 3.14 9.05
C ALA A 110 0.25 3.98 10.32
N VAL A 111 0.88 5.14 10.31
CA VAL A 111 0.84 6.10 11.43
C VAL A 111 -0.35 7.01 11.25
N CYS A 112 -1.32 6.93 12.17
CA CYS A 112 -2.48 7.80 12.22
C CYS A 112 -2.20 9.00 13.13
N ASP A 113 -1.62 10.06 12.57
CA ASP A 113 -1.30 11.30 13.26
C ASP A 113 -1.82 12.50 12.44
N ASP A 114 -2.84 13.21 12.96
CA ASP A 114 -3.37 14.44 12.38
C ASP A 114 -2.72 15.69 12.97
N LYS A 115 -1.69 15.51 13.79
CA LYS A 115 -0.96 16.57 14.52
C LYS A 115 -1.82 17.38 15.47
N ASN A 116 -2.98 16.86 15.82
CA ASN A 116 -3.87 17.48 16.79
C ASN A 116 -3.65 16.85 18.18
N PRO A 117 -3.15 17.62 19.17
CA PRO A 117 -2.92 17.09 20.52
C PRO A 117 -4.19 16.62 21.23
N CYS A 118 -5.35 17.02 20.72
CA CYS A 118 -6.67 16.69 21.27
C CYS A 118 -7.34 15.48 20.63
N THR A 119 -6.67 14.80 19.74
CA THR A 119 -7.16 13.57 19.12
C THR A 119 -6.20 12.41 19.34
N THR A 120 -6.74 11.23 19.26
CA THR A 120 -5.97 9.98 19.18
C THR A 120 -6.36 9.25 17.92
N GLY A 121 -5.38 9.00 17.06
CA GLY A 121 -5.59 8.27 15.82
C GLY A 121 -5.64 6.76 16.06
N VAL A 122 -6.63 6.12 15.44
CA VAL A 122 -6.78 4.67 15.40
C VAL A 122 -6.95 4.26 13.93
N CYS A 123 -6.25 3.22 13.53
CA CYS A 123 -6.38 2.71 12.18
C CYS A 123 -7.42 1.58 12.10
N ASP A 124 -8.34 1.71 11.15
CA ASP A 124 -9.29 0.67 10.75
C ASP A 124 -8.85 0.08 9.41
N ALA A 125 -8.80 -1.25 9.32
CA ALA A 125 -8.26 -1.94 8.15
C ALA A 125 -8.96 -1.63 6.82
N LYS A 126 -10.24 -1.19 6.86
CA LYS A 126 -11.03 -0.87 5.66
C LYS A 126 -11.13 0.64 5.40
N ASN A 127 -11.26 1.42 6.48
CA ASN A 127 -11.57 2.84 6.41
C ASN A 127 -10.33 3.73 6.60
N GLY A 128 -9.19 3.14 6.97
CA GLY A 128 -7.97 3.87 7.26
C GLY A 128 -7.99 4.55 8.62
N CYS A 129 -7.27 5.67 8.75
CA CYS A 129 -7.15 6.40 9.98
C CYS A 129 -8.45 7.08 10.40
N THR A 130 -8.85 6.87 11.63
CA THR A 130 -9.93 7.59 12.32
C THR A 130 -9.38 8.28 13.55
N PHE A 131 -9.95 9.42 13.94
CA PHE A 131 -9.44 10.26 15.03
C PHE A 131 -10.54 10.44 16.09
N LYS A 132 -10.22 10.08 17.30
CA LYS A 132 -11.13 10.19 18.46
C LYS A 132 -10.72 11.39 19.29
N VAL A 133 -11.68 12.26 19.62
CA VAL A 133 -11.45 13.42 20.50
C VAL A 133 -11.24 12.96 21.95
N GLU A 134 -10.17 13.43 22.57
CA GLU A 134 -9.79 13.18 23.96
C GLU A 134 -10.17 14.40 24.83
N ALA A 135 -11.46 14.68 24.95
CA ALA A 135 -11.97 15.82 25.71
C ALA A 135 -11.50 15.80 27.16
N GLY A 136 -11.08 16.95 27.69
CA GLY A 136 -10.55 17.12 29.04
C GLY A 136 -9.05 16.80 29.19
N LYS A 137 -8.39 16.26 28.17
CA LYS A 137 -6.93 16.08 28.15
C LYS A 137 -6.26 17.45 28.13
N SER A 138 -5.15 17.63 28.87
CA SER A 138 -4.37 18.86 28.84
C SER A 138 -3.76 19.07 27.44
N CYS A 139 -3.78 20.27 26.97
CA CYS A 139 -3.21 20.68 25.69
C CYS A 139 -2.61 22.10 25.82
N ASP A 140 -1.96 22.58 24.77
CA ASP A 140 -1.46 23.93 24.62
C ASP A 140 -2.17 24.60 23.46
N ASP A 141 -2.90 25.69 23.72
CA ASP A 141 -3.59 26.48 22.70
C ASP A 141 -2.69 27.54 22.06
N ALA A 142 -1.41 27.51 22.37
CA ALA A 142 -0.38 28.47 21.92
C ALA A 142 -0.72 29.94 22.26
N ASN A 143 -1.54 30.14 23.31
CA ASN A 143 -1.87 31.47 23.81
C ASN A 143 -1.22 31.67 25.20
N PRO A 144 -0.16 32.47 25.31
CA PRO A 144 0.52 32.68 26.59
C PRO A 144 -0.36 33.40 27.64
N CYS A 145 -1.52 33.89 27.25
CA CYS A 145 -2.49 34.48 28.14
C CYS A 145 -3.47 33.50 28.75
N THR A 146 -3.31 32.22 28.47
CA THR A 146 -4.13 31.16 29.06
C THR A 146 -3.26 30.07 29.66
N THR A 147 -3.71 29.49 30.73
CA THR A 147 -3.06 28.36 31.43
C THR A 147 -4.06 27.26 31.67
N SER A 148 -3.57 26.04 31.90
CA SER A 148 -4.39 24.87 32.18
C SER A 148 -5.46 24.61 31.10
N THR A 149 -5.07 24.81 29.84
CA THR A 149 -5.95 24.56 28.69
C THR A 149 -6.22 23.07 28.51
N VAL A 150 -7.42 22.72 28.06
CA VAL A 150 -7.87 21.35 27.87
C VAL A 150 -8.54 21.17 26.52
N CYS A 151 -8.54 19.95 26.06
CA CYS A 151 -9.20 19.57 24.83
C CYS A 151 -10.72 19.66 24.97
N LEU A 152 -11.34 20.34 24.02
CA LEU A 152 -12.79 20.52 23.94
C LEU A 152 -13.45 19.33 23.22
N GLN A 153 -14.76 19.16 23.41
CA GLN A 153 -15.54 18.15 22.69
C GLN A 153 -15.49 18.30 21.17
N ALA A 154 -15.24 19.51 20.69
CA ALA A 154 -15.09 19.80 19.27
C ALA A 154 -13.68 19.47 18.70
N GLY A 155 -12.78 18.96 19.55
CA GLY A 155 -11.42 18.56 19.13
C GLY A 155 -10.39 19.69 19.11
N GLY A 156 -10.76 20.90 19.54
CA GLY A 156 -9.83 22.01 19.71
C GLY A 156 -9.28 22.10 21.15
N CYS A 157 -8.17 22.84 21.32
CA CYS A 157 -7.62 23.18 22.63
C CYS A 157 -8.21 24.52 23.11
N GLY A 158 -8.58 24.62 24.39
CA GLY A 158 -9.16 25.84 24.92
C GLY A 158 -9.60 25.71 26.36
N GLN A 159 -10.51 26.59 26.83
CA GLN A 159 -11.05 26.67 28.18
C GLN A 159 -10.00 26.78 29.30
N GLY A 160 -8.87 27.43 29.00
CA GLY A 160 -7.85 27.73 29.99
C GLY A 160 -8.28 28.85 30.97
N LYS A 161 -7.54 28.98 32.07
CA LYS A 161 -7.64 30.13 32.95
C LYS A 161 -6.81 31.26 32.39
N ALA A 162 -7.28 32.51 32.60
CA ALA A 162 -6.45 33.65 32.26
C ALA A 162 -5.12 33.62 33.05
N THR A 163 -4.05 33.93 32.38
CA THR A 163 -2.75 34.12 33.01
C THR A 163 -2.81 35.39 33.85
N ASP A 164 -2.39 35.28 35.09
CA ASP A 164 -2.24 36.43 35.96
C ASP A 164 -0.94 37.15 35.59
N CYS A 165 -1.06 38.38 35.14
CA CYS A 165 0.06 39.19 34.73
C CYS A 165 0.39 40.30 35.75
N ASP A 166 -0.27 40.32 36.90
CA ASP A 166 0.01 41.28 37.97
C ASP A 166 1.45 41.07 38.46
N ASP A 167 2.30 42.06 38.32
CA ASP A 167 3.68 42.06 38.81
C ASP A 167 3.82 42.62 40.24
N GLY A 168 2.71 43.07 40.80
CA GLY A 168 2.65 43.64 42.13
C GLY A 168 3.15 45.06 42.21
N GLU A 169 3.50 45.72 41.10
CA GLU A 169 4.02 47.08 41.09
C GLU A 169 2.88 48.10 40.86
N ALA A 170 2.76 49.06 41.76
CA ALA A 170 1.68 50.05 41.74
C ALA A 170 1.77 51.03 40.55
N CYS A 171 2.96 51.11 39.93
CA CYS A 171 3.24 52.03 38.84
C CYS A 171 3.28 51.35 37.46
N THR A 172 2.76 50.16 37.36
CA THR A 172 2.56 49.43 36.11
C THR A 172 1.09 49.21 35.82
N THR A 173 0.78 49.16 34.53
CA THR A 173 -0.49 48.63 34.04
C THR A 173 -0.19 47.30 33.37
N ASP A 174 -0.78 46.27 33.95
CA ASP A 174 -0.55 44.89 33.51
C ASP A 174 -1.56 44.47 32.49
N SER A 175 -1.10 43.86 31.48
CA SER A 175 -1.94 43.32 30.40
C SER A 175 -1.33 42.06 29.84
N CYS A 176 -2.16 41.28 29.13
CA CYS A 176 -1.64 40.12 28.42
C CYS A 176 -1.83 40.26 26.91
N ASP A 177 -0.73 40.17 26.19
CA ASP A 177 -0.71 40.12 24.74
C ASP A 177 -0.70 38.67 24.26
N LYS A 178 -1.62 38.28 23.41
CA LYS A 178 -1.78 36.89 22.95
C LYS A 178 -0.57 36.33 22.19
N ALA A 179 0.30 37.20 21.68
CA ALA A 179 1.48 36.78 20.95
C ALA A 179 2.77 36.83 21.80
N LYS A 180 2.80 37.71 22.82
CA LYS A 180 4.02 38.01 23.60
C LYS A 180 3.89 37.57 25.07
N GLY A 181 2.69 37.35 25.57
CA GLY A 181 2.43 37.07 26.97
C GLY A 181 2.22 38.33 27.79
N CYS A 182 2.55 38.29 29.09
CA CYS A 182 2.40 39.41 29.99
C CYS A 182 3.23 40.64 29.55
N ALA A 183 2.60 41.78 29.62
CA ALA A 183 3.19 43.08 29.33
C ALA A 183 2.87 44.06 30.47
N HIS A 184 3.91 44.73 30.98
CA HIS A 184 3.84 45.70 32.04
C HIS A 184 4.22 47.04 31.45
N THR A 185 3.30 47.99 31.47
CA THR A 185 3.52 49.33 30.90
C THR A 185 3.46 50.35 32.02
N ALA A 186 4.37 51.30 31.99
CA ALA A 186 4.37 52.36 33.00
C ALA A 186 3.03 53.09 33.04
N ALA A 187 2.42 53.15 34.21
CA ALA A 187 1.21 53.90 34.45
C ALA A 187 1.54 55.33 34.90
N ALA A 188 0.75 56.28 34.45
CA ALA A 188 0.83 57.64 34.95
C ALA A 188 -0.22 57.81 36.07
N GLY A 189 0.17 58.21 37.24
CA GLY A 189 -0.77 58.39 38.34
C GLY A 189 -0.08 58.69 39.66
N THR A 190 -0.84 58.68 40.73
CA THR A 190 -0.31 58.75 42.10
C THR A 190 -0.24 57.35 42.66
N CYS A 191 0.82 57.00 43.29
CA CYS A 191 1.03 55.75 44.02
C CYS A 191 1.21 56.03 45.53
N ASN A 192 1.27 54.93 46.28
CA ASN A 192 1.56 54.97 47.71
C ASN A 192 2.64 53.91 47.99
N ASP A 193 3.82 54.34 48.40
CA ASP A 193 4.97 53.48 48.73
C ASP A 193 4.85 52.78 50.08
N GLY A 194 3.75 53.08 50.82
CA GLY A 194 3.53 52.56 52.16
C GLY A 194 4.21 53.36 53.29
N ASP A 195 4.91 54.45 52.99
CA ASP A 195 5.51 55.35 53.98
C ASP A 195 4.51 56.49 54.35
N ALA A 196 4.06 56.51 55.57
CA ALA A 196 3.10 57.49 56.07
C ALA A 196 3.67 58.92 56.15
N CYS A 197 4.99 59.08 55.96
CA CYS A 197 5.69 60.40 56.03
C CYS A 197 5.89 61.03 54.66
N THR A 198 5.58 60.31 53.58
CA THR A 198 5.62 60.82 52.22
C THR A 198 4.19 60.92 51.69
N GLY A 199 3.94 61.88 50.84
CA GLY A 199 2.62 62.09 50.24
C GLY A 199 2.72 62.77 48.88
N GLY A 200 1.86 62.34 47.95
CA GLY A 200 1.83 62.85 46.58
C GLY A 200 2.88 62.22 45.64
N GLU A 201 3.23 60.98 45.98
CA GLU A 201 4.11 60.19 45.09
C GLU A 201 3.45 60.00 43.72
N ALA A 202 4.25 60.12 42.70
CA ALA A 202 3.80 59.91 41.33
C ALA A 202 4.61 58.78 40.67
N CYS A 203 3.90 58.01 39.89
CA CYS A 203 4.54 57.05 39.03
C CYS A 203 5.34 57.70 37.89
#